data_a91d0fe5d2220484a17d1ed610a08322
#
_entry.id   a91d0fe5d2220484a17d1ed610a08322
#
_cell.length_a   1.000
_cell.length_b   1.000
_cell.length_c   1.000
_cell.angle_alpha   90.00
_cell.angle_beta   90.00
_cell.angle_gamma   90.00
#
_symmetry.space_group_name_H-M   'P 1'
#
loop_
_entity.id
_entity.type
_entity.pdbx_description
1 polymer ?
#
loop_
_entity_poly.entity_id
_entity_poly.type
_entity_poly.pdbx_seq_one_letter_code
_entity_poly.pdbx_strand_id
1 'polypeptide(L)'
;MRQKSFTLVELLIVVTILAILASAVIVVINPRQRFAQVRDSTREQHLQSLQTALYSYQTDHGGFFVDISLPATPTEICNTDKVNPSECGSLVNLSPLVPGYLSNLPVDPRGGIDSKGTGYFVALINDAISLSAPKAETRTITLGPQP
;
A
#
# COMPACT_ATOMS: atom_id res chain seq x y z
N MET A 1 -6.21 60.62 -10.26
CA MET A 1 -6.53 59.38 -9.48
C MET A 1 -5.59 59.30 -8.29
N ARG A 2 -6.09 59.36 -7.04
CA ARG A 2 -5.26 59.19 -5.82
C ARG A 2 -4.93 57.71 -5.66
N GLN A 3 -3.70 57.34 -5.88
CA GLN A 3 -3.21 55.98 -5.52
C GLN A 3 -3.13 55.91 -4.00
N LYS A 4 -3.94 55.04 -3.40
CA LYS A 4 -3.83 54.70 -1.97
C LYS A 4 -2.62 53.80 -1.84
N SER A 5 -1.55 54.26 -1.21
CA SER A 5 -0.41 53.41 -0.84
C SER A 5 -0.72 52.71 0.47
N PHE A 6 -0.43 51.40 0.51
CA PHE A 6 -0.55 50.58 1.73
C PHE A 6 0.49 51.03 2.76
N THR A 7 0.10 51.03 4.03
CA THR A 7 1.03 51.29 5.13
C THR A 7 1.74 49.99 5.54
N LEU A 8 2.98 50.12 6.02
CA LEU A 8 3.77 48.97 6.52
C LEU A 8 3.06 48.29 7.68
N VAL A 9 2.38 49.08 8.54
CA VAL A 9 1.62 48.54 9.69
C VAL A 9 0.41 47.71 9.24
N GLU A 10 -0.30 48.15 8.21
CA GLU A 10 -1.46 47.44 7.66
C GLU A 10 -1.05 46.05 7.09
N LEU A 11 0.09 46.01 6.41
CA LEU A 11 0.63 44.74 5.93
C LEU A 11 1.07 43.83 7.09
N LEU A 12 1.70 44.40 8.12
CA LEU A 12 2.14 43.62 9.30
C LEU A 12 0.96 43.00 10.05
N ILE A 13 -0.14 43.74 10.23
CA ILE A 13 -1.35 43.20 10.88
C ILE A 13 -1.94 42.03 10.07
N VAL A 14 -2.02 42.18 8.75
CA VAL A 14 -2.56 41.11 7.88
C VAL A 14 -1.72 39.84 7.96
N VAL A 15 -0.40 39.93 7.88
CA VAL A 15 0.44 38.73 7.94
C VAL A 15 0.43 38.08 9.32
N THR A 16 0.31 38.84 10.42
CA THR A 16 0.17 38.30 11.76
C THR A 16 -1.15 37.52 11.94
N ILE A 17 -2.27 38.07 11.46
CA ILE A 17 -3.57 37.40 11.51
C ILE A 17 -3.52 36.12 10.67
N LEU A 18 -2.97 36.17 9.46
CA LEU A 18 -2.83 34.96 8.60
C LEU A 18 -1.95 33.90 9.24
N ALA A 19 -0.86 34.27 9.92
CA ALA A 19 0.02 33.34 10.62
C ALA A 19 -0.72 32.61 11.77
N ILE A 20 -1.54 33.32 12.54
CA ILE A 20 -2.34 32.74 13.62
C ILE A 20 -3.40 31.77 13.05
N LEU A 21 -4.11 32.16 12.01
CA LEU A 21 -5.10 31.30 11.37
C LEU A 21 -4.46 30.05 10.75
N ALA A 22 -3.32 30.18 10.07
CA ALA A 22 -2.58 29.07 9.50
C ALA A 22 -2.13 28.08 10.57
N SER A 23 -1.63 28.55 11.71
CA SER A 23 -1.19 27.67 12.81
C SER A 23 -2.35 26.84 13.39
N ALA A 24 -3.53 27.44 13.55
CA ALA A 24 -4.73 26.75 14.03
C ALA A 24 -5.16 25.62 13.08
N VAL A 25 -5.10 25.84 11.77
CA VAL A 25 -5.47 24.84 10.76
C VAL A 25 -4.52 23.63 10.79
N ILE A 26 -3.22 23.84 10.93
CA ILE A 26 -2.22 22.75 10.97
C ILE A 26 -2.45 21.81 12.16
N VAL A 27 -2.82 22.33 13.33
CA VAL A 27 -3.10 21.53 14.53
C VAL A 27 -4.34 20.66 14.34
N VAL A 28 -5.39 21.17 13.68
CA VAL A 28 -6.66 20.43 13.47
C VAL A 28 -6.51 19.30 12.45
N ILE A 29 -5.71 19.49 11.39
CA ILE A 29 -5.60 18.51 10.30
C ILE A 29 -4.83 17.25 10.70
N ASN A 30 -3.91 17.29 11.69
CA ASN A 30 -3.01 16.20 12.07
C ASN A 30 -2.32 15.53 10.84
N PRO A 31 -1.31 16.15 10.24
CA PRO A 31 -0.71 15.68 8.98
C PRO A 31 -0.22 14.23 9.04
N ARG A 32 0.31 13.77 10.20
CA ARG A 32 0.82 12.40 10.39
C ARG A 32 -0.28 11.36 10.16
N GLN A 33 -1.46 11.60 10.70
CA GLN A 33 -2.60 10.69 10.53
C GLN A 33 -3.09 10.68 9.08
N ARG A 34 -3.07 11.82 8.39
CA ARG A 34 -3.43 11.89 6.97
C ARG A 34 -2.47 11.10 6.09
N PHE A 35 -1.17 11.20 6.32
CA PHE A 35 -0.19 10.39 5.60
C PHE A 35 -0.35 8.89 5.89
N ALA A 36 -0.66 8.50 7.11
CA ALA A 36 -0.95 7.11 7.44
C ALA A 36 -2.19 6.58 6.69
N GLN A 37 -3.27 7.38 6.64
CA GLN A 37 -4.48 7.04 5.88
C GLN A 37 -4.21 6.86 4.38
N VAL A 38 -3.41 7.75 3.78
CA VAL A 38 -3.03 7.65 2.36
C VAL A 38 -2.25 6.36 2.09
N ARG A 39 -1.27 6.01 2.93
CA ARG A 39 -0.53 4.75 2.79
C ARG A 39 -1.43 3.52 2.94
N ASP A 40 -2.38 3.56 3.87
CA ASP A 40 -3.35 2.48 4.05
C ASP A 40 -4.28 2.33 2.85
N SER A 41 -4.72 3.43 2.25
CA SER A 41 -5.50 3.38 1.01
C SER A 41 -4.70 2.79 -0.15
N THR A 42 -3.41 3.11 -0.24
CA THR A 42 -2.50 2.49 -1.23
C THR A 42 -2.36 0.98 -1.00
N ARG A 43 -2.22 0.54 0.26
CA ARG A 43 -2.17 -0.89 0.63
C ARG A 43 -3.42 -1.64 0.19
N GLU A 44 -4.58 -1.04 0.43
CA GLU A 44 -5.85 -1.65 0.03
C GLU A 44 -5.95 -1.82 -1.50
N GLN A 45 -5.56 -0.80 -2.27
CA GLN A 45 -5.51 -0.89 -3.74
C GLN A 45 -4.52 -1.97 -4.21
N HIS A 46 -3.35 -2.08 -3.57
CA HIS A 46 -2.36 -3.10 -3.88
C HIS A 46 -2.91 -4.51 -3.61
N LEU A 47 -3.58 -4.74 -2.47
CA LEU A 47 -4.19 -6.03 -2.17
C LEU A 47 -5.31 -6.38 -3.15
N GLN A 48 -6.14 -5.41 -3.55
CA GLN A 48 -7.18 -5.63 -4.57
C GLN A 48 -6.59 -5.99 -5.93
N SER A 49 -5.49 -5.35 -6.33
CA SER A 49 -4.78 -5.69 -7.57
C SER A 49 -4.20 -7.10 -7.53
N LEU A 50 -3.56 -7.48 -6.41
CA LEU A 50 -3.04 -8.83 -6.20
C LEU A 50 -4.16 -9.88 -6.22
N GLN A 51 -5.27 -9.60 -5.56
CA GLN A 51 -6.43 -10.49 -5.52
C GLN A 51 -7.00 -10.72 -6.93
N THR A 52 -7.20 -9.65 -7.68
CA THR A 52 -7.70 -9.71 -9.06
C THR A 52 -6.75 -10.51 -9.95
N ALA A 53 -5.45 -10.29 -9.85
CA ALA A 53 -4.44 -11.00 -10.62
C ALA A 53 -4.41 -12.49 -10.29
N LEU A 54 -4.49 -12.85 -9.00
CA LEU A 54 -4.51 -14.25 -8.56
C LEU A 54 -5.77 -14.98 -9.05
N TYR A 55 -6.94 -14.36 -8.97
CA TYR A 55 -8.18 -14.96 -9.48
C TYR A 55 -8.19 -15.06 -11.00
N SER A 56 -7.66 -14.07 -11.72
CA SER A 56 -7.53 -14.14 -13.18
C SER A 56 -6.60 -15.28 -13.59
N TYR A 57 -5.43 -15.37 -12.92
CA TYR A 57 -4.49 -16.47 -13.14
C TYR A 57 -5.14 -17.85 -12.88
N GLN A 58 -5.83 -18.00 -11.77
CA GLN A 58 -6.54 -19.23 -11.42
C GLN A 58 -7.60 -19.60 -12.46
N THR A 59 -8.35 -18.61 -12.95
CA THR A 59 -9.39 -18.82 -13.99
C THR A 59 -8.79 -19.31 -15.30
N ASP A 60 -7.69 -18.70 -15.74
CA ASP A 60 -7.02 -19.05 -17.00
C ASP A 60 -6.34 -20.43 -16.95
N HIS A 61 -6.00 -20.92 -15.74
CA HIS A 61 -5.40 -22.23 -15.51
C HIS A 61 -6.42 -23.28 -15.02
N GLY A 62 -7.70 -23.12 -15.36
CA GLY A 62 -8.72 -24.13 -15.06
C GLY A 62 -9.06 -24.29 -13.58
N GLY A 63 -8.84 -23.25 -12.78
CA GLY A 63 -9.14 -23.25 -11.35
C GLY A 63 -7.95 -23.59 -10.44
N PHE A 64 -6.75 -23.80 -11.02
CA PHE A 64 -5.56 -24.21 -10.27
C PHE A 64 -4.45 -23.17 -10.30
N PHE A 65 -3.58 -23.20 -9.28
CA PHE A 65 -2.31 -22.47 -9.24
C PHE A 65 -1.19 -23.42 -9.70
N VAL A 66 -0.90 -23.44 -11.01
CA VAL A 66 0.04 -24.43 -11.59
C VAL A 66 1.49 -24.16 -11.18
N ASP A 67 1.94 -22.90 -11.31
CA ASP A 67 3.32 -22.48 -11.03
C ASP A 67 3.44 -21.61 -9.79
N ILE A 68 2.36 -21.47 -9.02
CA ILE A 68 2.29 -20.67 -7.80
C ILE A 68 1.95 -21.60 -6.63
N SER A 69 2.82 -21.66 -5.62
CA SER A 69 2.55 -22.38 -4.39
C SER A 69 2.07 -21.41 -3.30
N LEU A 70 0.79 -21.48 -2.97
CA LEU A 70 0.21 -20.69 -1.89
C LEU A 70 0.18 -21.50 -0.60
N PRO A 71 0.83 -21.06 0.48
CA PRO A 71 0.82 -21.75 1.77
C PRO A 71 -0.53 -21.59 2.48
N ALA A 72 -0.85 -22.52 3.39
CA ALA A 72 -2.03 -22.42 4.25
C ALA A 72 -1.89 -21.36 5.36
N THR A 73 -0.67 -20.92 5.65
CA THR A 73 -0.39 -19.87 6.64
C THR A 73 0.06 -18.58 5.95
N PRO A 74 -0.36 -17.39 6.45
CA PRO A 74 0.06 -16.13 5.87
C PRO A 74 1.59 -16.02 5.76
N THR A 75 2.09 -15.95 4.53
CA THR A 75 3.52 -15.87 4.22
C THR A 75 3.77 -14.65 3.33
N GLU A 76 4.87 -13.96 3.57
CA GLU A 76 5.20 -12.75 2.83
C GLU A 76 5.51 -13.06 1.36
N ILE A 77 5.06 -12.19 0.46
CA ILE A 77 5.30 -12.27 -0.98
C ILE A 77 6.71 -11.78 -1.28
N CYS A 78 7.44 -12.52 -2.11
CA CYS A 78 8.77 -12.19 -2.56
C CYS A 78 8.77 -10.99 -3.53
N ASN A 79 9.72 -10.09 -3.35
CA ASN A 79 9.92 -8.95 -4.25
C ASN A 79 10.85 -9.33 -5.40
N THR A 80 10.28 -9.84 -6.47
CA THR A 80 11.02 -10.31 -7.65
C THR A 80 11.64 -9.19 -8.50
N ASP A 81 11.36 -7.93 -8.19
CA ASP A 81 12.09 -6.80 -8.78
C ASP A 81 13.47 -6.59 -8.14
N LYS A 82 13.67 -7.09 -6.92
CA LYS A 82 14.93 -6.97 -6.17
C LYS A 82 15.78 -8.23 -6.20
N VAL A 83 15.15 -9.40 -6.26
CA VAL A 83 15.81 -10.70 -6.20
C VAL A 83 15.27 -11.63 -7.27
N ASN A 84 16.11 -12.56 -7.73
CA ASN A 84 15.64 -13.59 -8.65
C ASN A 84 14.58 -14.48 -7.99
N PRO A 85 13.58 -14.97 -8.74
CA PRO A 85 12.56 -15.87 -8.20
C PRO A 85 13.11 -17.11 -7.49
N SER A 86 14.27 -17.61 -7.90
CA SER A 86 14.98 -18.73 -7.25
C SER A 86 15.58 -18.40 -5.88
N GLU A 87 15.73 -17.12 -5.57
CA GLU A 87 16.33 -16.64 -4.32
C GLU A 87 15.31 -16.20 -3.28
N CYS A 88 14.02 -16.39 -3.55
CA CYS A 88 12.93 -16.04 -2.64
C CYS A 88 12.95 -16.80 -1.32
N GLY A 89 13.57 -17.99 -1.27
CA GLY A 89 13.69 -18.77 -0.04
C GLY A 89 12.31 -19.26 0.45
N SER A 90 11.92 -18.84 1.66
CA SER A 90 10.62 -19.17 2.26
C SER A 90 9.48 -18.22 1.87
N LEU A 91 9.77 -17.17 1.10
CA LEU A 91 8.77 -16.21 0.64
C LEU A 91 7.96 -16.78 -0.53
N VAL A 92 6.74 -16.31 -0.70
CA VAL A 92 5.88 -16.75 -1.80
C VAL A 92 6.31 -16.09 -3.11
N ASN A 93 6.65 -16.89 -4.10
CA ASN A 93 7.00 -16.42 -5.43
C ASN A 93 5.74 -16.22 -6.28
N LEU A 94 5.41 -14.98 -6.63
CA LEU A 94 4.32 -14.61 -7.52
C LEU A 94 4.81 -14.07 -8.87
N SER A 95 6.06 -14.36 -9.27
CA SER A 95 6.57 -13.96 -10.59
C SER A 95 5.75 -14.46 -11.78
N PRO A 96 5.03 -15.62 -11.73
CA PRO A 96 4.16 -16.02 -12.83
C PRO A 96 3.00 -15.05 -13.12
N LEU A 97 2.68 -14.13 -12.21
CA LEU A 97 1.68 -13.10 -12.45
C LEU A 97 2.21 -11.95 -13.33
N VAL A 98 3.53 -11.81 -13.45
CA VAL A 98 4.19 -10.70 -14.17
C VAL A 98 4.77 -11.20 -15.49
N PRO A 99 4.58 -10.51 -16.63
CA PRO A 99 3.78 -9.27 -16.79
C PRO A 99 2.31 -9.53 -17.17
N GLY A 100 1.85 -10.79 -17.25
CA GLY A 100 0.56 -11.15 -17.83
C GLY A 100 -0.67 -10.59 -17.10
N TYR A 101 -0.65 -10.61 -15.77
CA TYR A 101 -1.77 -10.20 -14.91
C TYR A 101 -1.47 -8.92 -14.12
N LEU A 102 -0.20 -8.63 -13.88
CA LEU A 102 0.29 -7.42 -13.24
C LEU A 102 1.50 -6.88 -14.01
N SER A 103 1.65 -5.57 -14.09
CA SER A 103 2.84 -4.97 -14.69
C SER A 103 4.08 -5.23 -13.83
N ASN A 104 3.94 -5.19 -12.51
CA ASN A 104 4.95 -5.48 -11.49
C ASN A 104 4.26 -5.88 -10.18
N LEU A 105 4.97 -6.56 -9.30
CA LEU A 105 4.44 -6.88 -7.97
C LEU A 105 4.41 -5.61 -7.11
N PRO A 106 3.27 -5.27 -6.48
CA PRO A 106 3.20 -4.11 -5.61
C PRO A 106 4.02 -4.32 -4.34
N VAL A 107 4.64 -3.25 -3.86
CA VAL A 107 5.45 -3.21 -2.63
C VAL A 107 4.83 -2.25 -1.64
N ASP A 108 4.82 -2.62 -0.35
CA ASP A 108 4.33 -1.75 0.72
C ASP A 108 5.09 -0.41 0.72
N PRO A 109 4.41 0.74 0.92
CA PRO A 109 5.05 2.06 0.97
C PRO A 109 6.17 2.18 2.01
N ARG A 110 6.21 1.29 2.99
CA ARG A 110 7.27 1.17 4.01
C ARG A 110 8.23 -0.01 3.77
N GLY A 111 8.16 -0.62 2.60
CA GLY A 111 8.98 -1.78 2.21
C GLY A 111 8.54 -3.11 2.84
N GLY A 112 9.21 -4.19 2.48
CA GLY A 112 8.99 -5.54 3.02
C GLY A 112 9.29 -5.68 4.51
N ILE A 113 8.85 -6.76 5.12
CA ILE A 113 9.26 -7.19 6.47
C ILE A 113 10.61 -7.87 6.34
N ASP A 114 10.70 -8.85 5.44
CA ASP A 114 11.98 -9.37 4.97
C ASP A 114 12.64 -8.39 3.99
N SER A 115 13.95 -8.36 3.92
CA SER A 115 14.71 -7.53 2.96
C SER A 115 14.38 -7.86 1.49
N LYS A 116 13.98 -9.11 1.24
CA LYS A 116 13.54 -9.65 -0.06
C LYS A 116 12.02 -9.63 -0.24
N GLY A 117 11.25 -9.21 0.76
CA GLY A 117 9.81 -9.23 0.76
C GLY A 117 9.18 -7.94 0.20
N THR A 118 7.89 -8.04 -0.13
CA THR A 118 7.08 -6.90 -0.56
C THR A 118 6.39 -6.19 0.60
N GLY A 119 6.26 -6.81 1.77
CA GLY A 119 5.45 -6.34 2.90
C GLY A 119 4.00 -6.80 2.86
N TYR A 120 3.59 -7.53 1.84
CA TYR A 120 2.26 -8.13 1.71
C TYR A 120 2.33 -9.64 1.93
N PHE A 121 1.28 -10.18 2.54
CA PHE A 121 1.19 -11.60 2.87
C PHE A 121 0.04 -12.23 2.09
N VAL A 122 0.24 -13.50 1.72
CA VAL A 122 -0.75 -14.32 1.04
C VAL A 122 -0.84 -15.69 1.69
N ALA A 123 -2.05 -16.25 1.70
CA ALA A 123 -2.33 -17.62 2.10
C ALA A 123 -3.50 -18.18 1.29
N LEU A 124 -3.61 -19.49 1.22
CA LEU A 124 -4.79 -20.21 0.74
C LEU A 124 -5.49 -20.85 1.94
N ILE A 125 -6.62 -20.32 2.35
CA ILE A 125 -7.38 -20.76 3.53
C ILE A 125 -8.74 -21.27 3.08
N ASN A 126 -9.02 -22.56 3.29
CA ASN A 126 -10.25 -23.20 2.83
C ASN A 126 -10.54 -22.94 1.33
N ASP A 127 -9.53 -23.13 0.49
CA ASP A 127 -9.56 -22.89 -0.96
C ASP A 127 -9.86 -21.43 -1.37
N ALA A 128 -9.83 -20.50 -0.45
CA ALA A 128 -9.98 -19.08 -0.74
C ALA A 128 -8.66 -18.32 -0.49
N ILE A 129 -8.39 -17.33 -1.36
CA ILE A 129 -7.19 -16.48 -1.26
C ILE A 129 -7.38 -15.50 -0.12
N SER A 130 -6.44 -15.52 0.82
CA SER A 130 -6.32 -14.53 1.88
C SER A 130 -5.10 -13.64 1.63
N LEU A 131 -5.29 -12.33 1.67
CA LEU A 131 -4.24 -11.33 1.51
C LEU A 131 -4.25 -10.37 2.69
N SER A 132 -3.09 -9.96 3.16
CA SER A 132 -2.99 -9.01 4.28
C SER A 132 -1.81 -8.06 4.16
N ALA A 133 -1.97 -6.88 4.78
CA ALA A 133 -0.96 -5.84 4.89
C ALA A 133 -0.64 -5.56 6.37
N PRO A 134 0.28 -6.30 7.00
CA PRO A 134 0.55 -6.19 8.45
C PRO A 134 1.09 -4.82 8.88
N LYS A 135 1.66 -4.04 7.94
CA LYS A 135 2.16 -2.68 8.20
C LYS A 135 1.09 -1.58 8.12
N ALA A 136 -0.19 -1.96 8.05
CA ALA A 136 -1.30 -1.01 8.11
C ALA A 136 -1.26 -0.20 9.42
N GLU A 137 -1.56 1.10 9.32
CA GLU A 137 -1.27 2.07 10.39
C GLU A 137 -2.54 2.58 11.08
N THR A 138 -3.65 2.64 10.36
CA THR A 138 -4.91 3.20 10.88
C THR A 138 -5.99 2.15 11.09
N ARG A 139 -5.88 1.00 10.43
CA ARG A 139 -6.83 -0.12 10.50
C ARG A 139 -6.17 -1.42 10.04
N THR A 140 -6.72 -2.56 10.40
CA THR A 140 -6.33 -3.84 9.80
C THR A 140 -6.79 -3.87 8.34
N ILE A 141 -5.89 -4.28 7.42
CA ILE A 141 -6.20 -4.41 6.00
C ILE A 141 -5.96 -5.85 5.59
N THR A 142 -7.06 -6.56 5.34
CA THR A 142 -7.08 -7.96 4.91
C THR A 142 -8.19 -8.17 3.90
N LEU A 143 -7.97 -9.05 2.92
CA LEU A 143 -8.96 -9.48 1.94
C LEU A 143 -9.07 -11.00 1.99
N GLY A 144 -10.28 -11.54 2.01
CA GLY A 144 -10.53 -12.97 2.11
C GLY A 144 -10.63 -13.48 3.57
N PRO A 145 -10.70 -14.83 3.75
CA PRO A 145 -10.83 -15.44 5.06
C PRO A 145 -9.59 -15.19 5.93
N GLN A 146 -9.82 -15.04 7.23
CA GLN A 146 -8.76 -14.93 8.23
C GLN A 146 -8.39 -16.34 8.74
N PRO A 147 -7.14 -16.56 9.11
CA PRO A 147 -6.70 -17.83 9.72
C PRO A 147 -7.28 -18.03 11.11
#